data_33ab768226d8fafb05e47450d42ebf00
#
_entry.id   33ab768226d8fafb05e47450d42ebf00
#
_cell.length_a   1.000
_cell.length_b   1.000
_cell.length_c   1.000
_cell.angle_alpha   90.00
_cell.angle_beta   90.00
_cell.angle_gamma   90.00
#
_symmetry.space_group_name_H-M   'P 1'
#
loop_
_entity.id
_entity.type
_entity.pdbx_description
1 polymer ?
#
loop_
_entity_poly.entity_id
_entity_poly.type
_entity_poly.pdbx_seq_one_letter_code
_entity_poly.pdbx_strand_id
1 'polypeptide(L)'
;MKAWQIFTHSVRQVFGNLTDALRISGLLYIVQMMIVVAMGVTSGETMQANPAKMLLIVVVALVFSLWIAVAWHRFVLKGEGGTSLLPPFHGNEILRYLGRSLLIGLVVVAVGAVAGMLMMPLGVMLAGPLAGAMIASLFIMVPVFMVMLRLSIPLPAIAMGQNIGFNEGWKATHGETGVFFGLALLLAVFSILLGVPEALFRPDSIPALLWTLTTGWVQMMVG
;
A
#
# COMPACT_ATOMS: atom_id res chain seq x y z
N MET A 1 -3.25 -4.47 22.81
CA MET A 1 -2.56 -3.20 23.10
C MET A 1 -1.37 -2.93 22.16
N LYS A 2 -0.44 -3.86 21.92
CA LYS A 2 0.72 -3.65 21.01
C LYS A 2 0.32 -3.25 19.57
N ALA A 3 -0.67 -3.91 18.96
CA ALA A 3 -1.12 -3.59 17.60
C ALA A 3 -1.58 -2.14 17.46
N TRP A 4 -2.40 -1.66 18.41
CA TRP A 4 -2.85 -0.27 18.41
C TRP A 4 -1.71 0.74 18.57
N GLN A 5 -0.73 0.41 19.43
CA GLN A 5 0.45 1.27 19.63
C GLN A 5 1.30 1.36 18.36
N ILE A 6 1.51 0.24 17.66
CA ILE A 6 2.26 0.21 16.38
C ILE A 6 1.49 1.01 15.33
N PHE A 7 0.19 0.79 15.17
CA PHE A 7 -0.63 1.53 14.21
C PHE A 7 -0.61 3.03 14.48
N THR A 8 -0.87 3.45 15.72
CA THR A 8 -0.83 4.88 16.08
C THR A 8 0.55 5.49 15.94
N HIS A 9 1.61 4.70 16.18
CA HIS A 9 2.98 5.15 15.93
C HIS A 9 3.23 5.39 14.44
N SER A 10 2.83 4.47 13.56
CA SER A 10 2.94 4.65 12.10
C SER A 10 2.21 5.90 11.62
N VAL A 11 0.97 6.10 12.07
CA VAL A 11 0.20 7.31 11.76
C VAL A 11 0.92 8.57 12.26
N ARG A 12 1.39 8.59 13.50
CA ARG A 12 2.13 9.73 14.07
C ARG A 12 3.46 9.97 13.36
N GLN A 13 4.13 8.91 12.88
CA GLN A 13 5.38 9.04 12.15
C GLN A 13 5.20 9.82 10.85
N VAL A 14 4.08 9.60 10.15
CA VAL A 14 3.75 10.32 8.91
C VAL A 14 3.24 11.74 9.23
N PHE A 15 2.18 11.86 10.02
CA PHE A 15 1.53 13.15 10.25
C PHE A 15 2.30 14.06 11.21
N GLY A 16 3.10 13.51 12.12
CA GLY A 16 4.01 14.28 12.99
C GLY A 16 5.23 14.83 12.23
N ASN A 17 5.57 14.22 11.07
CA ASN A 17 6.64 14.67 10.18
C ASN A 17 6.09 15.02 8.79
N LEU A 18 4.89 15.63 8.73
CA LEU A 18 4.15 15.87 7.49
C LEU A 18 4.96 16.65 6.45
N THR A 19 5.72 17.64 6.89
CA THR A 19 6.59 18.44 6.01
C THR A 19 7.64 17.56 5.30
N ASP A 20 8.28 16.66 6.05
CA ASP A 20 9.30 15.76 5.48
C ASP A 20 8.63 14.64 4.66
N ALA A 21 7.48 14.12 5.11
CA ALA A 21 6.71 13.15 4.35
C ALA A 21 6.30 13.72 2.98
N LEU A 22 5.78 14.94 2.94
CA LEU A 22 5.41 15.63 1.69
C LEU A 22 6.65 16.00 0.85
N ARG A 23 7.76 16.36 1.47
CA ARG A 23 9.01 16.63 0.75
C ARG A 23 9.56 15.40 0.06
N ILE A 24 9.52 14.25 0.72
CA ILE A 24 10.04 12.98 0.18
C ILE A 24 9.12 12.39 -0.88
N SER A 25 7.81 12.44 -0.63
CA SER A 25 6.83 11.73 -1.48
C SER A 25 6.00 12.64 -2.37
N GLY A 26 5.73 13.88 -1.95
CA GLY A 26 4.70 14.72 -2.56
C GLY A 26 4.97 15.03 -4.04
N LEU A 27 6.18 15.48 -4.39
CA LEU A 27 6.52 15.76 -5.79
C LEU A 27 6.49 14.49 -6.64
N LEU A 28 7.08 13.40 -6.17
CA LEU A 28 7.08 12.11 -6.88
C LEU A 28 5.65 11.59 -7.07
N TYR A 29 4.82 11.69 -6.03
CA TYR A 29 3.42 11.26 -6.09
C TYR A 29 2.60 12.11 -7.07
N ILE A 30 2.76 13.44 -7.04
CA ILE A 30 2.06 14.34 -7.97
C ILE A 30 2.48 14.05 -9.42
N VAL A 31 3.78 13.89 -9.69
CA VAL A 31 4.28 13.56 -11.03
C VAL A 31 3.74 12.21 -11.49
N GLN A 32 3.77 11.20 -10.62
CA GLN A 32 3.16 9.89 -10.90
C GLN A 32 1.68 10.04 -11.28
N MET A 33 0.90 10.77 -10.50
CA MET A 33 -0.53 10.97 -10.76
C MET A 33 -0.78 11.76 -12.03
N MET A 34 0.00 12.80 -12.32
CA MET A 34 -0.10 13.53 -13.58
C MET A 34 0.14 12.63 -14.80
N ILE A 35 1.14 11.75 -14.74
CA ILE A 35 1.41 10.78 -15.80
C ILE A 35 0.22 9.82 -15.97
N VAL A 36 -0.30 9.27 -14.86
CA VAL A 36 -1.46 8.36 -14.88
C VAL A 36 -2.69 9.03 -15.47
N VAL A 37 -2.99 10.27 -15.06
CA VAL A 37 -4.12 11.06 -15.61
C VAL A 37 -3.91 11.40 -17.07
N ALA A 38 -2.71 11.85 -17.46
CA ALA A 38 -2.38 12.16 -18.86
C ALA A 38 -2.48 10.93 -19.77
N MET A 39 -2.30 9.75 -19.23
CA MET A 39 -2.53 8.48 -19.91
C MET A 39 -4.01 8.07 -19.98
N GLY A 40 -4.94 8.89 -19.45
CA GLY A 40 -6.40 8.73 -19.59
C GLY A 40 -6.99 7.62 -18.72
N VAL A 41 -6.39 7.30 -17.58
CA VAL A 41 -6.90 6.26 -16.64
C VAL A 41 -8.25 6.68 -16.02
N THR A 42 -8.53 7.97 -15.97
CA THR A 42 -9.78 8.51 -15.41
C THR A 42 -11.01 8.23 -16.27
N SER A 43 -10.85 7.89 -17.56
CA SER A 43 -11.97 7.74 -18.50
C SER A 43 -12.54 6.31 -18.60
N GLY A 44 -12.12 5.38 -17.78
CA GLY A 44 -12.63 3.99 -17.78
C GLY A 44 -12.43 3.18 -19.08
N GLU A 45 -12.39 3.86 -20.21
CA GLU A 45 -12.25 3.25 -21.54
C GLU A 45 -10.86 2.70 -21.82
N THR A 46 -9.85 3.21 -21.14
CA THR A 46 -8.44 2.95 -21.48
C THR A 46 -7.89 1.66 -20.89
N MET A 47 -8.42 1.17 -19.78
CA MET A 47 -7.90 -0.03 -19.12
C MET A 47 -8.18 -1.31 -19.92
N GLN A 48 -9.28 -1.36 -20.67
CA GLN A 48 -9.63 -2.54 -21.48
C GLN A 48 -9.09 -2.49 -22.90
N ALA A 49 -8.78 -1.30 -23.43
CA ALA A 49 -8.47 -1.11 -24.85
C ALA A 49 -6.99 -1.25 -25.24
N ASN A 50 -6.02 -1.07 -24.29
CA ASN A 50 -4.60 -1.10 -24.64
C ASN A 50 -3.71 -1.70 -23.53
N PRO A 51 -3.37 -3.00 -23.61
CA PRO A 51 -2.53 -3.68 -22.62
C PRO A 51 -1.13 -3.06 -22.46
N ALA A 52 -0.54 -2.52 -23.52
CA ALA A 52 0.77 -1.88 -23.47
C ALA A 52 0.73 -0.59 -22.65
N LYS A 53 -0.34 0.18 -22.80
CA LYS A 53 -0.56 1.40 -22.02
C LYS A 53 -0.77 1.06 -20.53
N MET A 54 -1.54 0.03 -20.23
CA MET A 54 -1.72 -0.45 -18.87
C MET A 54 -0.39 -0.90 -18.25
N LEU A 55 0.42 -1.66 -18.98
CA LEU A 55 1.74 -2.07 -18.52
C LEU A 55 2.64 -0.86 -18.20
N LEU A 56 2.64 0.15 -19.07
CA LEU A 56 3.43 1.37 -18.84
C LEU A 56 2.98 2.12 -17.58
N ILE A 57 1.67 2.22 -17.34
CA ILE A 57 1.11 2.83 -16.12
C ILE A 57 1.58 2.07 -14.88
N VAL A 58 1.50 0.74 -14.90
CA VAL A 58 1.96 -0.12 -13.79
C VAL A 58 3.46 0.08 -13.55
N VAL A 59 4.28 0.11 -14.60
CA VAL A 59 5.73 0.34 -14.47
C VAL A 59 6.02 1.71 -13.86
N VAL A 60 5.38 2.76 -14.36
CA VAL A 60 5.51 4.11 -13.80
C VAL A 60 5.12 4.13 -12.33
N ALA A 61 3.95 3.59 -11.99
CA ALA A 61 3.48 3.52 -10.61
C ALA A 61 4.46 2.77 -9.71
N LEU A 62 4.98 1.63 -10.15
CA LEU A 62 5.96 0.85 -9.40
C LEU A 62 7.25 1.63 -9.16
N VAL A 63 7.83 2.25 -10.19
CA VAL A 63 9.09 2.98 -10.06
C VAL A 63 8.97 4.12 -9.05
N PHE A 64 7.93 4.94 -9.15
CA PHE A 64 7.73 6.07 -8.23
C PHE A 64 7.41 5.60 -6.81
N SER A 65 6.52 4.62 -6.64
CA SER A 65 6.17 4.10 -5.32
C SER A 65 7.35 3.45 -4.61
N LEU A 66 8.18 2.69 -5.33
CA LEU A 66 9.39 2.08 -4.77
C LEU A 66 10.45 3.13 -4.40
N TRP A 67 10.60 4.16 -5.22
CA TRP A 67 11.51 5.27 -4.90
C TRP A 67 11.07 5.98 -3.61
N ILE A 68 9.78 6.30 -3.49
CA ILE A 68 9.19 6.90 -2.28
C ILE A 68 9.39 5.96 -1.08
N ALA A 69 9.10 4.67 -1.21
CA ALA A 69 9.23 3.71 -0.12
C ALA A 69 10.68 3.59 0.39
N VAL A 70 11.64 3.45 -0.51
CA VAL A 70 13.06 3.38 -0.14
C VAL A 70 13.52 4.70 0.51
N ALA A 71 13.17 5.84 -0.06
CA ALA A 71 13.52 7.15 0.50
C ALA A 71 12.89 7.38 1.88
N TRP A 72 11.63 6.99 2.07
CA TRP A 72 10.94 7.09 3.36
C TRP A 72 11.57 6.21 4.43
N HIS A 73 11.89 4.95 4.13
CA HIS A 73 12.58 4.08 5.08
C HIS A 73 13.96 4.62 5.47
N ARG A 74 14.71 5.18 4.51
CA ARG A 74 16.02 5.79 4.79
C ARG A 74 15.88 7.05 5.64
N PHE A 75 14.87 7.86 5.39
CA PHE A 75 14.55 9.02 6.24
C PHE A 75 14.25 8.59 7.68
N VAL A 76 13.31 7.66 7.86
CA VAL A 76 12.87 7.23 9.20
C VAL A 76 14.00 6.54 10.00
N LEU A 77 14.83 5.73 9.33
CA LEU A 77 15.82 4.88 10.00
C LEU A 77 17.23 5.50 10.06
N LYS A 78 17.59 6.39 9.14
CA LYS A 78 18.92 7.04 9.08
C LYS A 78 18.87 8.55 9.25
N GLY A 79 17.70 9.15 9.25
CA GLY A 79 17.56 10.60 9.22
C GLY A 79 18.05 11.22 7.89
N GLU A 80 18.08 10.45 6.81
CA GLU A 80 18.49 10.94 5.49
C GLU A 80 17.38 11.81 4.87
N GLY A 81 17.07 12.92 5.51
CA GLY A 81 16.17 13.96 5.02
C GLY A 81 16.99 15.09 4.40
N GLY A 82 17.06 15.17 3.09
CA GLY A 82 17.72 16.29 2.40
C GLY A 82 16.85 17.55 2.39
N THR A 83 17.49 18.70 2.08
CA THR A 83 16.78 19.96 1.78
C THR A 83 16.17 19.95 0.37
N SER A 84 16.49 18.95 -0.44
CA SER A 84 16.02 18.79 -1.82
C SER A 84 14.57 18.32 -1.87
N LEU A 85 13.80 18.82 -2.85
CA LEU A 85 12.44 18.37 -3.17
C LEU A 85 12.41 16.97 -3.79
N LEU A 86 13.53 16.48 -4.32
CA LEU A 86 13.69 15.12 -4.82
C LEU A 86 14.61 14.35 -3.89
N PRO A 87 14.15 13.24 -3.31
CA PRO A 87 15.01 12.39 -2.51
C PRO A 87 16.09 11.73 -3.39
N PRO A 88 17.26 11.38 -2.83
CA PRO A 88 18.31 10.67 -3.57
C PRO A 88 17.79 9.37 -4.17
N PHE A 89 18.17 9.08 -5.42
CA PHE A 89 17.79 7.87 -6.12
C PHE A 89 18.80 6.75 -5.82
N HIS A 90 18.36 5.78 -5.02
CA HIS A 90 19.18 4.62 -4.64
C HIS A 90 18.84 3.41 -5.53
N GLY A 91 19.31 3.39 -6.77
CA GLY A 91 18.90 2.43 -7.79
C GLY A 91 19.10 0.96 -7.40
N ASN A 92 20.22 0.63 -6.74
CA ASN A 92 20.50 -0.76 -6.31
C ASN A 92 19.52 -1.23 -5.23
N GLU A 93 19.24 -0.37 -4.25
CA GLU A 93 18.28 -0.66 -3.18
C GLU A 93 16.86 -0.74 -3.71
N ILE A 94 16.49 0.16 -4.62
CA ILE A 94 15.18 0.15 -5.30
C ILE A 94 14.99 -1.15 -6.09
N LEU A 95 16.02 -1.59 -6.82
CA LEU A 95 15.93 -2.84 -7.60
C LEU A 95 15.80 -4.08 -6.70
N ARG A 96 16.55 -4.14 -5.60
CA ARG A 96 16.42 -5.23 -4.61
C ARG A 96 15.06 -5.19 -3.91
N TYR A 97 14.60 -3.99 -3.57
CA TYR A 97 13.29 -3.77 -2.97
C TYR A 97 12.18 -4.22 -3.93
N LEU A 98 12.27 -3.87 -5.23
CA LEU A 98 11.36 -4.33 -6.28
C LEU A 98 11.27 -5.86 -6.33
N GLY A 99 12.43 -6.55 -6.39
CA GLY A 99 12.45 -8.01 -6.45
C GLY A 99 11.73 -8.65 -5.25
N ARG A 100 11.94 -8.12 -4.06
CA ARG A 100 11.25 -8.60 -2.84
C ARG A 100 9.76 -8.24 -2.84
N SER A 101 9.41 -7.02 -3.23
CA SER A 101 8.01 -6.60 -3.31
C SER A 101 7.21 -7.40 -4.33
N LEU A 102 7.80 -7.78 -5.46
CA LEU A 102 7.14 -8.66 -6.44
C LEU A 102 6.85 -10.05 -5.87
N LEU A 103 7.80 -10.64 -5.14
CA LEU A 103 7.58 -11.93 -4.47
C LEU A 103 6.49 -11.82 -3.39
N ILE A 104 6.50 -10.77 -2.59
CA ILE A 104 5.43 -10.50 -1.62
C ILE A 104 4.10 -10.36 -2.34
N GLY A 105 4.06 -9.55 -3.40
CA GLY A 105 2.85 -9.31 -4.20
C GLY A 105 2.29 -10.62 -4.77
N LEU A 106 3.14 -11.51 -5.29
CA LEU A 106 2.71 -12.81 -5.80
C LEU A 106 2.03 -13.66 -4.71
N VAL A 107 2.63 -13.73 -3.52
CA VAL A 107 2.05 -14.47 -2.39
C VAL A 107 0.74 -13.83 -1.93
N VAL A 108 0.70 -12.50 -1.82
CA VAL A 108 -0.48 -11.72 -1.40
C VAL A 108 -1.63 -11.93 -2.39
N VAL A 109 -1.36 -11.87 -3.70
CA VAL A 109 -2.36 -12.15 -4.75
C VAL A 109 -2.87 -13.59 -4.66
N ALA A 110 -1.99 -14.57 -4.46
CA ALA A 110 -2.41 -15.96 -4.29
C ALA A 110 -3.30 -16.16 -3.06
N VAL A 111 -2.93 -15.58 -1.92
CA VAL A 111 -3.75 -15.64 -0.69
C VAL A 111 -5.08 -14.92 -0.90
N GLY A 112 -5.07 -13.74 -1.52
CA GLY A 112 -6.28 -12.97 -1.82
C GLY A 112 -7.22 -13.71 -2.79
N ALA A 113 -6.68 -14.36 -3.81
CA ALA A 113 -7.46 -15.15 -4.76
C ALA A 113 -8.14 -16.35 -4.08
N VAL A 114 -7.39 -17.11 -3.28
CA VAL A 114 -7.96 -18.26 -2.53
C VAL A 114 -9.01 -17.77 -1.54
N ALA A 115 -8.71 -16.75 -0.74
CA ALA A 115 -9.67 -16.18 0.21
C ALA A 115 -10.90 -15.62 -0.50
N GLY A 116 -10.72 -14.95 -1.65
CA GLY A 116 -11.80 -14.40 -2.46
C GLY A 116 -12.71 -15.48 -3.03
N MET A 117 -12.15 -16.54 -3.60
CA MET A 117 -12.91 -17.67 -4.13
C MET A 117 -13.78 -18.35 -3.07
N LEU A 118 -13.31 -18.38 -1.83
CA LEU A 118 -14.05 -19.02 -0.72
C LEU A 118 -15.05 -18.06 -0.06
N MET A 119 -14.63 -16.84 0.24
CA MET A 119 -15.42 -15.92 1.08
C MET A 119 -16.46 -15.13 0.29
N MET A 120 -16.21 -14.78 -0.99
CA MET A 120 -17.20 -14.00 -1.77
C MET A 120 -18.52 -14.75 -2.01
N PRO A 121 -18.53 -16.00 -2.50
CA PRO A 121 -19.77 -16.75 -2.65
C PRO A 121 -20.48 -16.97 -1.33
N LEU A 122 -19.73 -17.28 -0.27
CA LEU A 122 -20.28 -17.52 1.06
C LEU A 122 -20.94 -16.25 1.63
N GLY A 123 -20.27 -15.12 1.52
CA GLY A 123 -20.82 -13.84 1.98
C GLY A 123 -22.10 -13.47 1.26
N VAL A 124 -22.11 -13.54 -0.08
CA VAL A 124 -23.30 -13.26 -0.90
C VAL A 124 -24.45 -14.20 -0.57
N MET A 125 -24.18 -15.49 -0.36
CA MET A 125 -25.19 -16.47 0.02
C MET A 125 -25.81 -16.19 1.40
N LEU A 126 -25.01 -15.76 2.38
CA LEU A 126 -25.45 -15.56 3.76
C LEU A 126 -26.14 -14.21 4.01
N ALA A 127 -25.71 -13.13 3.34
CA ALA A 127 -26.16 -11.77 3.64
C ALA A 127 -26.58 -10.96 2.39
N GLY A 128 -26.71 -11.62 1.25
CA GLY A 128 -27.07 -10.99 -0.02
C GLY A 128 -25.90 -10.26 -0.70
N PRO A 129 -26.14 -9.72 -1.93
CA PRO A 129 -25.03 -9.25 -2.77
C PRO A 129 -24.22 -8.12 -2.15
N LEU A 130 -24.87 -7.10 -1.59
CA LEU A 130 -24.16 -5.91 -1.06
C LEU A 130 -23.55 -6.17 0.32
N ALA A 131 -24.38 -6.55 1.30
CA ALA A 131 -23.91 -6.79 2.66
C ALA A 131 -22.93 -7.98 2.73
N GLY A 132 -23.22 -9.04 1.96
CA GLY A 132 -22.37 -10.21 1.87
C GLY A 132 -21.01 -9.90 1.25
N ALA A 133 -20.94 -9.07 0.20
CA ALA A 133 -19.68 -8.63 -0.38
C ALA A 133 -18.84 -7.77 0.60
N MET A 134 -19.48 -6.88 1.36
CA MET A 134 -18.79 -6.07 2.38
C MET A 134 -18.20 -6.94 3.50
N ILE A 135 -19.00 -7.89 4.01
CA ILE A 135 -18.54 -8.84 5.04
C ILE A 135 -17.40 -9.71 4.50
N ALA A 136 -17.57 -10.29 3.30
CA ALA A 136 -16.54 -11.10 2.66
C ALA A 136 -15.24 -10.32 2.45
N SER A 137 -15.31 -9.05 2.03
CA SER A 137 -14.14 -8.20 1.85
C SER A 137 -13.31 -8.06 3.12
N LEU A 138 -13.94 -7.88 4.29
CA LEU A 138 -13.23 -7.83 5.57
C LEU A 138 -12.49 -9.14 5.86
N PHE A 139 -13.16 -10.28 5.65
CA PHE A 139 -12.56 -11.61 5.86
C PHE A 139 -11.44 -11.92 4.86
N ILE A 140 -11.46 -11.32 3.66
CA ILE A 140 -10.38 -11.42 2.68
C ILE A 140 -9.21 -10.51 3.04
N MET A 141 -9.50 -9.25 3.42
CA MET A 141 -8.47 -8.24 3.71
C MET A 141 -7.59 -8.61 4.91
N VAL A 142 -8.18 -9.18 5.97
CA VAL A 142 -7.43 -9.51 7.19
C VAL A 142 -6.29 -10.52 6.92
N PRO A 143 -6.52 -11.71 6.33
CA PRO A 143 -5.41 -12.63 6.02
C PRO A 143 -4.44 -12.06 5.00
N VAL A 144 -4.90 -11.29 4.02
CA VAL A 144 -4.05 -10.61 3.04
C VAL A 144 -3.10 -9.63 3.73
N PHE A 145 -3.59 -8.71 4.56
CA PHE A 145 -2.75 -7.78 5.31
C PHE A 145 -1.84 -8.49 6.31
N MET A 146 -2.32 -9.54 6.97
CA MET A 146 -1.49 -10.30 7.91
C MET A 146 -0.27 -10.93 7.23
N VAL A 147 -0.46 -11.53 6.05
CA VAL A 147 0.63 -12.11 5.25
C VAL A 147 1.54 -11.01 4.72
N MET A 148 0.97 -9.94 4.16
CA MET A 148 1.70 -8.78 3.66
C MET A 148 2.61 -8.18 4.74
N LEU A 149 2.08 -7.88 5.92
CA LEU A 149 2.83 -7.30 7.03
C LEU A 149 4.00 -8.20 7.48
N ARG A 150 3.80 -9.51 7.56
CA ARG A 150 4.88 -10.44 7.95
C ARG A 150 5.98 -10.56 6.89
N LEU A 151 5.60 -10.59 5.63
CA LEU A 151 6.55 -10.71 4.53
C LEU A 151 7.27 -9.37 4.24
N SER A 152 6.69 -8.23 4.62
CA SER A 152 7.30 -6.91 4.41
C SER A 152 8.39 -6.53 5.43
N ILE A 153 8.54 -7.28 6.53
CA ILE A 153 9.55 -6.99 7.58
C ILE A 153 10.98 -6.81 7.04
N PRO A 154 11.47 -7.60 6.06
CA PRO A 154 12.79 -7.39 5.48
C PRO A 154 12.93 -6.12 4.63
N LEU A 155 11.83 -5.52 4.17
CA LEU A 155 11.87 -4.39 3.23
C LEU A 155 12.60 -3.15 3.76
N PRO A 156 12.37 -2.70 5.02
CA PRO A 156 13.14 -1.59 5.59
C PRO A 156 14.65 -1.86 5.61
N ALA A 157 15.07 -3.07 5.94
CA ALA A 157 16.48 -3.45 5.94
C ALA A 157 17.10 -3.44 4.54
N ILE A 158 16.34 -3.86 3.51
CA ILE A 158 16.76 -3.80 2.11
C ILE A 158 16.92 -2.33 1.66
N ALA A 159 16.01 -1.44 2.05
CA ALA A 159 16.14 -0.01 1.79
C ALA A 159 17.41 0.59 2.41
N MET A 160 17.92 -0.02 3.49
CA MET A 160 19.18 0.35 4.18
C MET A 160 20.42 -0.28 3.52
N GLY A 161 20.27 -1.05 2.46
CA GLY A 161 21.36 -1.78 1.80
C GLY A 161 21.71 -3.13 2.44
N GLN A 162 20.96 -3.57 3.46
CA GLN A 162 21.11 -4.88 4.09
C GLN A 162 20.40 -5.96 3.28
N ASN A 163 20.85 -7.22 3.40
CA ASN A 163 20.22 -8.35 2.71
C ASN A 163 19.65 -9.33 3.75
N ILE A 164 18.45 -9.03 4.23
CA ILE A 164 17.72 -9.90 5.17
C ILE A 164 16.75 -10.79 4.37
N GLY A 165 16.74 -12.09 4.68
CA GLY A 165 15.85 -13.07 4.05
C GLY A 165 14.44 -13.08 4.64
N PHE A 166 13.46 -13.61 3.88
CA PHE A 166 12.09 -13.81 4.39
C PHE A 166 12.04 -14.72 5.62
N ASN A 167 12.89 -15.76 5.65
CA ASN A 167 12.95 -16.69 6.77
C ASN A 167 13.38 -15.99 8.07
N GLU A 168 14.32 -15.05 8.00
CA GLU A 168 14.78 -14.25 9.14
C GLU A 168 13.67 -13.34 9.64
N GLY A 169 12.99 -12.62 8.75
CA GLY A 169 11.82 -11.79 9.09
C GLY A 169 10.69 -12.62 9.71
N TRP A 170 10.40 -13.79 9.14
CA TRP A 170 9.37 -14.69 9.65
C TRP A 170 9.71 -15.23 11.04
N LYS A 171 10.98 -15.63 11.29
CA LYS A 171 11.46 -16.08 12.59
C LYS A 171 11.42 -14.96 13.63
N ALA A 172 11.79 -13.74 13.25
CA ALA A 172 11.76 -12.57 14.15
C ALA A 172 10.34 -12.25 14.64
N THR A 173 9.31 -12.66 13.89
CA THR A 173 7.89 -12.44 14.26
C THR A 173 7.19 -13.67 14.78
N HIS A 174 7.95 -14.74 15.04
CA HIS A 174 7.40 -15.96 15.63
C HIS A 174 6.85 -15.66 17.03
N GLY A 175 5.61 -16.07 17.27
CA GLY A 175 4.93 -15.80 18.55
C GLY A 175 4.09 -14.52 18.59
N GLU A 176 4.30 -13.55 17.67
CA GLU A 176 3.54 -12.27 17.65
C GLU A 176 2.32 -12.31 16.70
N THR A 177 1.78 -13.50 16.40
CA THR A 177 0.65 -13.69 15.48
C THR A 177 -0.57 -12.83 15.83
N GLY A 178 -0.88 -12.69 17.13
CA GLY A 178 -1.98 -11.84 17.59
C GLY A 178 -1.77 -10.35 17.34
N VAL A 179 -0.51 -9.88 17.35
CA VAL A 179 -0.19 -8.49 17.00
C VAL A 179 -0.39 -8.26 15.52
N PHE A 180 0.08 -9.17 14.66
CA PHE A 180 -0.12 -9.07 13.22
C PHE A 180 -1.59 -9.17 12.82
N PHE A 181 -2.36 -10.04 13.47
CA PHE A 181 -3.80 -10.11 13.27
C PHE A 181 -4.50 -8.80 13.67
N GLY A 182 -4.15 -8.24 14.83
CA GLY A 182 -4.70 -6.96 15.28
C GLY A 182 -4.33 -5.79 14.34
N LEU A 183 -3.08 -5.75 13.84
CA LEU A 183 -2.65 -4.76 12.85
C LEU A 183 -3.41 -4.93 11.52
N ALA A 184 -3.54 -6.15 11.03
CA ALA A 184 -4.28 -6.45 9.81
C ALA A 184 -5.75 -6.02 9.91
N LEU A 185 -6.38 -6.27 11.06
CA LEU A 185 -7.75 -5.82 11.31
C LEU A 185 -7.85 -4.29 11.34
N LEU A 186 -6.92 -3.61 12.00
CA LEU A 186 -6.88 -2.13 12.04
C LEU A 186 -6.67 -1.55 10.64
N LEU A 187 -5.77 -2.10 9.83
CA LEU A 187 -5.56 -1.67 8.45
C LEU A 187 -6.78 -1.95 7.57
N ALA A 188 -7.44 -3.10 7.72
CA ALA A 188 -8.66 -3.41 6.99
C ALA A 188 -9.78 -2.42 7.32
N VAL A 189 -10.03 -2.16 8.59
CA VAL A 189 -11.01 -1.16 9.03
C VAL A 189 -10.63 0.24 8.53
N PHE A 190 -9.38 0.62 8.66
CA PHE A 190 -8.88 1.91 8.18
C PHE A 190 -9.08 2.08 6.66
N SER A 191 -8.76 1.05 5.87
CA SER A 191 -8.97 1.07 4.41
C SER A 191 -10.45 1.18 4.04
N ILE A 192 -11.33 0.47 4.75
CA ILE A 192 -12.79 0.58 4.54
C ILE A 192 -13.28 1.99 4.87
N LEU A 193 -12.85 2.56 6.01
CA LEU A 193 -13.24 3.90 6.41
C LEU A 193 -12.77 4.97 5.41
N LEU A 194 -11.60 4.81 4.82
CA LEU A 194 -11.11 5.70 3.76
C LEU A 194 -11.91 5.55 2.45
N GLY A 195 -12.46 4.37 2.18
CA GLY A 195 -13.28 4.12 0.99
C GLY A 195 -14.73 4.63 1.09
N VAL A 196 -15.27 4.80 2.31
CA VAL A 196 -16.67 5.22 2.49
C VAL A 196 -16.99 6.58 1.85
N PRO A 197 -16.19 7.66 2.05
CA PRO A 197 -16.49 8.94 1.42
C PRO A 197 -16.42 8.91 -0.11
N GLU A 198 -15.56 8.06 -0.69
CA GLU A 198 -15.48 7.89 -2.13
C GLU A 198 -16.81 7.43 -2.73
N ALA A 199 -17.53 6.54 -2.05
CA ALA A 199 -18.84 6.06 -2.45
C ALA A 199 -19.94 7.15 -2.37
N LEU A 200 -19.71 8.25 -1.64
CA LEU A 200 -20.65 9.36 -1.48
C LEU A 200 -20.45 10.45 -2.55
N PHE A 201 -19.28 10.51 -3.19
CA PHE A 201 -19.00 11.47 -4.24
C PHE A 201 -19.56 10.99 -5.59
N ARG A 202 -19.93 11.94 -6.45
CA ARG A 202 -20.23 11.62 -7.85
C ARG A 202 -18.94 11.14 -8.53
N PRO A 203 -18.98 10.04 -9.27
CA PRO A 203 -17.88 9.65 -10.14
C PRO A 203 -17.45 10.84 -11.03
N ASP A 204 -16.16 10.99 -11.30
CA ASP A 204 -15.57 12.05 -12.12
C ASP A 204 -15.73 13.49 -11.58
N SER A 205 -16.17 13.65 -10.34
CA SER A 205 -16.21 14.96 -9.68
C SER A 205 -14.84 15.37 -9.13
N ILE A 206 -14.57 16.67 -9.07
CA ILE A 206 -13.33 17.20 -8.44
C ILE A 206 -13.19 16.71 -6.98
N PRO A 207 -14.24 16.73 -6.13
CA PRO A 207 -14.12 16.17 -4.80
C PRO A 207 -13.74 14.69 -4.75
N ALA A 208 -14.29 13.85 -5.66
CA ALA A 208 -13.92 12.45 -5.77
C ALA A 208 -12.43 12.29 -6.11
N LEU A 209 -11.96 13.03 -7.12
CA LEU A 209 -10.55 13.01 -7.52
C LEU A 209 -9.63 13.43 -6.38
N LEU A 210 -9.91 14.54 -5.71
CA LEU A 210 -9.12 15.02 -4.57
C LEU A 210 -9.11 14.02 -3.42
N TRP A 211 -10.24 13.37 -3.15
CA TRP A 211 -10.34 12.34 -2.14
C TRP A 211 -9.48 11.13 -2.48
N THR A 212 -9.61 10.60 -3.70
CA THR A 212 -8.82 9.45 -4.20
C THR A 212 -7.32 9.74 -4.16
N LEU A 213 -6.89 10.93 -4.58
CA LEU A 213 -5.49 11.34 -4.50
C LEU A 213 -4.99 11.42 -3.04
N THR A 214 -5.79 12.01 -2.15
CA THR A 214 -5.40 12.15 -0.75
C THR A 214 -5.34 10.80 -0.05
N THR A 215 -6.36 9.97 -0.21
CA THR A 215 -6.42 8.65 0.42
C THR A 215 -5.38 7.69 -0.14
N GLY A 216 -5.11 7.74 -1.44
CA GLY A 216 -4.05 6.97 -2.08
C GLY A 216 -2.67 7.33 -1.51
N TRP A 217 -2.39 8.63 -1.31
CA TRP A 217 -1.16 9.06 -0.66
C TRP A 217 -1.08 8.58 0.80
N VAL A 218 -2.16 8.75 1.57
CA VAL A 218 -2.21 8.29 2.97
C VAL A 218 -1.99 6.78 3.07
N GLN A 219 -2.66 5.99 2.24
CA GLN A 219 -2.48 4.54 2.22
C GLN A 219 -1.05 4.13 1.85
N MET A 220 -0.43 4.82 0.89
CA MET A 220 0.96 4.56 0.50
C MET A 220 1.94 4.85 1.63
N MET A 221 1.68 5.87 2.46
CA MET A 221 2.61 6.32 3.51
C MET A 221 2.41 5.61 4.85
N VAL A 222 1.19 5.18 5.18
CA VAL A 222 0.83 4.56 6.47
C VAL A 222 0.80 3.03 6.38
N GLY A 223 0.45 2.47 5.22
CA GLY A 223 0.35 1.02 4.96
C GLY A 223 1.68 0.44 4.58
#